data_494053d511da4cf7c3fb2ce8bc0165c5
#
_entry.id   494053d511da4cf7c3fb2ce8bc0165c5
#
_cell.length_a   1.000
_cell.length_b   1.000
_cell.length_c   1.000
_cell.angle_alpha   90.00
_cell.angle_beta   90.00
_cell.angle_gamma   90.00
#
_symmetry.space_group_name_H-M   'P 1'
#
loop_
_entity.id
_entity.type
_entity.pdbx_description
1 polymer ?
#
loop_
_entity_poly.entity_id
_entity_poly.type
_entity_poly.pdbx_seq_one_letter_code
_entity_poly.pdbx_strand_id
1 'polypeptide(L)'
;VKRLGIEIIPPCINRSEALFSVNDGMIAYALGGLKNVGSEAMRLFTDARINGGLFLDLIDVARRVDLRRVGKRPLEMLIRSGAFDQLDSNRKKVFESLDALVGYSSATHEEMNSSQGGLFGDAGEDLPAPRLPMPEDWLPIERLTEEHKAIGFYLSGHPLDDYMGALKRKNILTLHELEQKAQGGKIIAKIAGSVSGKQVRKSAKGNRFAFAQLTDPTGAYEVTIFSDVLEKFGDNFDIGKNVTLTVEANVDADQLKLLVRSAQPVDVSVQDAAAMGLKIFVSNEEAVKSIATRLSEISKDAPQRALGPVHLVLSHPELPGEVEIVLKNSYPLNPQIKGAIKHVDGVLEVMEF
;
A
#
# COMPACT_ATOMS: atom_id res chain seq x y z
N VAL A 1 -11.52 1.46 -15.76
CA VAL A 1 -11.18 0.07 -16.01
C VAL A 1 -11.97 -0.82 -15.05
N LYS A 2 -11.77 -0.75 -13.70
CA LYS A 2 -12.55 -1.54 -12.71
C LYS A 2 -14.08 -1.35 -12.87
N ARG A 3 -14.59 -0.12 -13.14
CA ARG A 3 -16.01 0.16 -13.39
C ARG A 3 -16.55 -0.54 -14.65
N LEU A 4 -15.68 -0.92 -15.59
CA LEU A 4 -16.03 -1.66 -16.82
C LEU A 4 -15.92 -3.18 -16.64
N GLY A 5 -15.62 -3.66 -15.43
CA GLY A 5 -15.43 -5.08 -15.15
C GLY A 5 -14.13 -5.67 -15.73
N ILE A 6 -13.19 -4.82 -16.17
CA ILE A 6 -11.91 -5.26 -16.71
C ILE A 6 -10.92 -5.41 -15.55
N GLU A 7 -10.38 -6.60 -15.41
CA GLU A 7 -9.36 -6.92 -14.40
C GLU A 7 -7.99 -6.36 -14.80
N ILE A 8 -7.24 -5.87 -13.80
CA ILE A 8 -5.86 -5.41 -13.97
C ILE A 8 -4.94 -6.39 -13.25
N ILE A 9 -4.03 -6.99 -14.01
CA ILE A 9 -2.92 -7.76 -13.45
C ILE A 9 -1.89 -6.78 -12.91
N PRO A 10 -1.55 -6.84 -11.60
CA PRO A 10 -0.53 -5.96 -11.01
C PRO A 10 0.83 -6.09 -11.70
N PRO A 11 1.74 -5.09 -11.55
CA PRO A 11 3.11 -5.19 -12.04
C PRO A 11 3.78 -6.48 -11.56
N CYS A 12 4.38 -7.23 -12.48
CA CYS A 12 5.08 -8.46 -12.17
C CYS A 12 6.19 -8.70 -13.18
N ILE A 13 7.44 -8.87 -12.72
CA ILE A 13 8.58 -9.08 -13.64
C ILE A 13 8.47 -10.35 -14.48
N ASN A 14 7.69 -11.34 -14.03
CA ASN A 14 7.45 -12.58 -14.74
C ASN A 14 6.23 -12.54 -15.69
N ARG A 15 5.36 -11.52 -15.59
CA ARG A 15 4.12 -11.44 -16.38
C ARG A 15 3.98 -10.16 -17.18
N SER A 16 4.48 -9.05 -16.64
CA SER A 16 4.32 -7.74 -17.27
C SER A 16 5.37 -7.53 -18.37
N GLU A 17 4.97 -6.75 -19.37
CA GLU A 17 5.85 -6.26 -20.42
C GLU A 17 6.35 -4.85 -20.06
N ALA A 18 7.28 -4.32 -20.86
CA ALA A 18 7.72 -2.93 -20.73
C ALA A 18 6.57 -1.93 -20.97
N LEU A 19 5.62 -2.28 -21.84
CA LEU A 19 4.40 -1.53 -22.15
C LEU A 19 3.16 -2.30 -21.66
N PHE A 20 2.01 -1.61 -21.57
CA PHE A 20 0.73 -2.26 -21.25
C PHE A 20 0.40 -3.31 -22.31
N SER A 21 -0.06 -4.46 -21.87
CA SER A 21 -0.50 -5.55 -22.74
C SER A 21 -1.86 -6.09 -22.27
N VAL A 22 -2.54 -6.79 -23.17
CA VAL A 22 -3.82 -7.45 -22.87
C VAL A 22 -3.58 -8.96 -22.93
N ASN A 23 -3.87 -9.63 -21.82
CA ASN A 23 -3.74 -11.07 -21.69
C ASN A 23 -5.08 -11.65 -21.21
N ASP A 24 -5.70 -12.51 -21.99
CA ASP A 24 -6.98 -13.17 -21.67
C ASP A 24 -8.10 -12.19 -21.22
N GLY A 25 -8.18 -11.02 -21.87
CA GLY A 25 -9.18 -9.99 -21.55
C GLY A 25 -8.84 -9.14 -20.32
N MET A 26 -7.72 -9.39 -19.67
CA MET A 26 -7.20 -8.59 -18.55
C MET A 26 -6.10 -7.64 -19.04
N ILE A 27 -5.92 -6.50 -18.37
CA ILE A 27 -4.84 -5.56 -18.66
C ILE A 27 -3.66 -5.86 -17.75
N ALA A 28 -2.53 -6.30 -18.32
CA ALA A 28 -1.28 -6.41 -17.58
C ALA A 28 -0.63 -5.03 -17.43
N TYR A 29 -0.37 -4.63 -16.18
CA TYR A 29 0.24 -3.33 -15.88
C TYR A 29 1.68 -3.29 -16.39
N ALA A 30 2.02 -2.26 -17.19
CA ALA A 30 3.34 -2.07 -17.76
C ALA A 30 4.40 -1.83 -16.69
N LEU A 31 5.57 -2.47 -16.78
CA LEU A 31 6.71 -2.13 -15.91
C LEU A 31 7.17 -0.68 -16.15
N GLY A 32 7.19 -0.24 -17.42
CA GLY A 32 7.49 1.14 -17.79
C GLY A 32 6.38 2.16 -17.48
N GLY A 33 5.21 1.72 -17.01
CA GLY A 33 4.13 2.57 -16.53
C GLY A 33 4.30 3.06 -15.09
N LEU A 34 5.29 2.56 -14.38
CA LEU A 34 5.61 2.99 -13.02
C LEU A 34 6.32 4.36 -13.04
N LYS A 35 6.12 5.15 -11.99
CA LYS A 35 6.74 6.46 -11.86
C LYS A 35 8.27 6.36 -11.88
N ASN A 36 8.91 7.22 -12.65
CA ASN A 36 10.37 7.26 -12.80
C ASN A 36 11.01 5.98 -13.37
N VAL A 37 10.22 5.15 -14.05
CA VAL A 37 10.68 3.93 -14.71
C VAL A 37 10.58 4.11 -16.22
N GLY A 38 11.69 3.94 -16.92
CA GLY A 38 11.74 4.02 -18.38
C GLY A 38 11.44 2.66 -19.03
N SER A 39 10.64 2.65 -20.09
CA SER A 39 10.30 1.42 -20.83
C SER A 39 11.54 0.71 -21.41
N GLU A 40 12.57 1.46 -21.82
CA GLU A 40 13.81 0.87 -22.36
C GLU A 40 14.56 0.04 -21.30
N ALA A 41 14.66 0.54 -20.06
CA ALA A 41 15.28 -0.22 -18.98
C ALA A 41 14.48 -1.50 -18.65
N MET A 42 13.17 -1.46 -18.81
CA MET A 42 12.29 -2.61 -18.54
C MET A 42 12.39 -3.70 -19.60
N ARG A 43 12.86 -3.37 -20.80
CA ARG A 43 13.16 -4.38 -21.83
C ARG A 43 14.25 -5.35 -21.38
N LEU A 44 15.19 -4.95 -20.55
CA LEU A 44 16.20 -5.85 -20.00
C LEU A 44 15.59 -7.04 -19.27
N PHE A 45 14.49 -6.84 -18.53
CA PHE A 45 13.75 -7.93 -17.88
C PHE A 45 12.99 -8.79 -18.88
N THR A 46 12.28 -8.16 -19.83
CA THR A 46 11.50 -8.89 -20.82
C THR A 46 12.40 -9.73 -21.74
N ASP A 47 13.53 -9.18 -22.18
CA ASP A 47 14.49 -9.89 -23.04
C ASP A 47 15.16 -11.04 -22.29
N ALA A 48 15.57 -10.83 -21.02
CA ALA A 48 16.14 -11.89 -20.19
C ALA A 48 15.13 -13.03 -19.98
N ARG A 49 13.84 -12.70 -19.79
CA ARG A 49 12.75 -13.66 -19.65
C ARG A 49 12.49 -14.44 -20.94
N ILE A 50 12.49 -13.76 -22.10
CA ILE A 50 12.30 -14.40 -23.40
C ILE A 50 13.44 -15.39 -23.68
N ASN A 51 14.68 -15.02 -23.37
CA ASN A 51 15.86 -15.84 -23.68
C ASN A 51 16.09 -17.00 -22.69
N GLY A 52 15.68 -16.85 -21.43
CA GLY A 52 16.01 -17.82 -20.37
C GLY A 52 14.81 -18.30 -19.54
N GLY A 53 13.57 -18.03 -19.96
CA GLY A 53 12.36 -18.39 -19.20
C GLY A 53 12.09 -17.48 -18.01
N LEU A 54 11.09 -17.86 -17.20
CA LEU A 54 10.69 -17.10 -16.00
C LEU A 54 11.84 -17.00 -14.99
N PHE A 55 11.90 -15.90 -14.26
CA PHE A 55 12.82 -15.75 -13.14
C PHE A 55 12.40 -16.65 -11.99
N LEU A 56 13.35 -17.33 -11.37
CA LEU A 56 13.11 -18.29 -10.29
C LEU A 56 13.16 -17.61 -8.91
N ASP A 57 14.12 -16.71 -8.71
CA ASP A 57 14.35 -15.97 -7.47
C ASP A 57 15.08 -14.64 -7.74
N LEU A 58 15.39 -13.89 -6.67
CA LEU A 58 16.06 -12.60 -6.76
C LEU A 58 17.52 -12.71 -7.26
N ILE A 59 18.18 -13.82 -6.97
CA ILE A 59 19.57 -14.08 -7.41
C ILE A 59 19.59 -14.38 -8.89
N ASP A 60 18.62 -15.17 -9.39
CA ASP A 60 18.46 -15.43 -10.81
C ASP A 60 18.21 -14.13 -11.59
N VAL A 61 17.39 -13.22 -11.06
CA VAL A 61 17.20 -11.89 -11.64
C VAL A 61 18.54 -11.13 -11.72
N ALA A 62 19.28 -11.06 -10.61
CA ALA A 62 20.52 -10.29 -10.52
C ALA A 62 21.64 -10.89 -11.41
N ARG A 63 21.61 -12.19 -11.65
CA ARG A 63 22.53 -12.90 -12.55
C ARG A 63 22.22 -12.63 -14.03
N ARG A 64 20.94 -12.60 -14.40
CA ARG A 64 20.49 -12.55 -15.80
C ARG A 64 20.25 -11.11 -16.30
N VAL A 65 19.96 -10.18 -15.39
CA VAL A 65 19.70 -8.78 -15.72
C VAL A 65 20.80 -7.89 -15.12
N ASP A 66 21.44 -7.08 -15.95
CA ASP A 66 22.36 -6.05 -15.45
C ASP A 66 21.59 -4.95 -14.69
N LEU A 67 21.46 -5.13 -13.37
CA LEU A 67 20.70 -4.24 -12.50
C LEU A 67 21.32 -2.83 -12.41
N ARG A 68 22.63 -2.70 -12.67
CA ARG A 68 23.29 -1.39 -12.72
C ARG A 68 22.80 -0.56 -13.92
N ARG A 69 22.58 -1.21 -15.08
CA ARG A 69 21.99 -0.54 -16.26
C ARG A 69 20.53 -0.17 -16.06
N VAL A 70 19.77 -0.96 -15.32
CA VAL A 70 18.39 -0.62 -14.93
C VAL A 70 18.38 0.64 -14.06
N GLY A 71 19.30 0.71 -13.11
CA GLY A 71 19.43 1.81 -12.16
C GLY A 71 18.62 1.61 -10.87
N LYS A 72 19.17 2.13 -9.76
CA LYS A 72 18.61 1.94 -8.42
C LYS A 72 17.18 2.47 -8.30
N ARG A 73 16.91 3.69 -8.79
CA ARG A 73 15.59 4.33 -8.66
C ARG A 73 14.46 3.58 -9.38
N PRO A 74 14.59 3.11 -10.63
CA PRO A 74 13.62 2.21 -11.24
C PRO A 74 13.41 0.91 -10.47
N LEU A 75 14.49 0.29 -9.96
CA LEU A 75 14.41 -0.93 -9.16
C LEU A 75 13.61 -0.71 -7.87
N GLU A 76 13.83 0.40 -7.17
CA GLU A 76 13.04 0.78 -6.01
C GLU A 76 11.55 0.89 -6.36
N MET A 77 11.18 1.47 -7.50
CA MET A 77 9.78 1.58 -7.93
C MET A 77 9.17 0.22 -8.28
N LEU A 78 9.92 -0.67 -8.90
CA LEU A 78 9.49 -2.05 -9.14
C LEU A 78 9.20 -2.78 -7.82
N ILE A 79 10.09 -2.67 -6.84
CA ILE A 79 9.90 -3.32 -5.52
C ILE A 79 8.67 -2.75 -4.81
N ARG A 80 8.56 -1.42 -4.74
CA ARG A 80 7.42 -0.74 -4.10
C ARG A 80 6.08 -1.11 -4.72
N SER A 81 6.03 -1.32 -6.04
CA SER A 81 4.83 -1.72 -6.76
C SER A 81 4.45 -3.19 -6.61
N GLY A 82 5.32 -4.00 -5.99
CA GLY A 82 5.12 -5.45 -5.86
C GLY A 82 5.52 -6.26 -7.09
N ALA A 83 6.29 -5.69 -8.02
CA ALA A 83 6.69 -6.41 -9.23
C ALA A 83 7.53 -7.67 -8.96
N PHE A 84 8.12 -7.80 -7.78
CA PHE A 84 8.90 -8.96 -7.34
C PHE A 84 8.13 -9.91 -6.41
N ASP A 85 6.87 -9.63 -6.06
CA ASP A 85 6.10 -10.41 -5.06
C ASP A 85 5.98 -11.90 -5.39
N GLN A 86 6.07 -12.26 -6.68
CA GLN A 86 6.07 -13.67 -7.10
C GLN A 86 7.36 -14.39 -6.73
N LEU A 87 8.50 -13.68 -6.63
CA LEU A 87 9.80 -14.25 -6.25
C LEU A 87 10.02 -14.18 -4.73
N ASP A 88 9.60 -13.09 -4.11
CA ASP A 88 9.64 -12.90 -2.67
C ASP A 88 8.52 -11.93 -2.26
N SER A 89 7.60 -12.42 -1.44
CA SER A 89 6.43 -11.64 -1.00
C SER A 89 6.78 -10.57 0.04
N ASN A 90 7.94 -10.66 0.70
CA ASN A 90 8.41 -9.64 1.65
C ASN A 90 9.08 -8.49 0.91
N ARG A 91 8.28 -7.46 0.56
CA ARG A 91 8.76 -6.27 -0.18
C ARG A 91 9.86 -5.51 0.55
N LYS A 92 9.78 -5.42 1.88
CA LYS A 92 10.81 -4.74 2.69
C LYS A 92 12.16 -5.46 2.60
N LYS A 93 12.15 -6.78 2.67
CA LYS A 93 13.34 -7.60 2.46
C LYS A 93 13.96 -7.33 1.09
N VAL A 94 13.17 -7.37 0.03
CA VAL A 94 13.66 -7.10 -1.33
C VAL A 94 14.22 -5.69 -1.44
N PHE A 95 13.55 -4.71 -0.82
CA PHE A 95 13.98 -3.31 -0.81
C PHE A 95 15.32 -3.11 -0.08
N GLU A 96 15.49 -3.70 1.08
CA GLU A 96 16.73 -3.63 1.86
C GLU A 96 17.87 -4.45 1.24
N SER A 97 17.54 -5.44 0.41
CA SER A 97 18.51 -6.27 -0.33
C SER A 97 19.05 -5.60 -1.60
N LEU A 98 18.48 -4.46 -2.02
CA LEU A 98 18.74 -3.90 -3.34
C LEU A 98 20.22 -3.60 -3.60
N ASP A 99 20.95 -3.03 -2.65
CA ASP A 99 22.37 -2.69 -2.82
C ASP A 99 23.22 -3.97 -2.97
N ALA A 100 22.92 -5.02 -2.21
CA ALA A 100 23.60 -6.30 -2.32
C ALA A 100 23.33 -6.99 -3.68
N LEU A 101 22.07 -6.95 -4.15
CA LEU A 101 21.68 -7.51 -5.45
C LEU A 101 22.33 -6.75 -6.62
N VAL A 102 22.38 -5.42 -6.57
CA VAL A 102 23.04 -4.60 -7.59
C VAL A 102 24.55 -4.86 -7.61
N GLY A 103 25.19 -4.96 -6.44
CA GLY A 103 26.61 -5.30 -6.32
C GLY A 103 26.92 -6.68 -6.91
N TYR A 104 26.14 -7.69 -6.57
CA TYR A 104 26.25 -9.04 -7.11
C TYR A 104 26.06 -9.06 -8.64
N SER A 105 25.01 -8.41 -9.14
CA SER A 105 24.75 -8.28 -10.57
C SER A 105 25.94 -7.65 -11.32
N SER A 106 26.49 -6.57 -10.77
CA SER A 106 27.65 -5.91 -11.38
C SER A 106 28.86 -6.81 -11.48
N ALA A 107 29.20 -7.52 -10.40
CA ALA A 107 30.33 -8.46 -10.38
C ALA A 107 30.15 -9.59 -11.39
N THR A 108 28.95 -10.20 -11.43
CA THR A 108 28.63 -11.27 -12.38
C THR A 108 28.74 -10.83 -13.84
N HIS A 109 28.21 -9.64 -14.18
CA HIS A 109 28.27 -9.14 -15.55
C HIS A 109 29.66 -8.65 -15.97
N GLU A 110 30.48 -8.13 -15.04
CA GLU A 110 31.88 -7.78 -15.27
C GLU A 110 32.71 -9.05 -15.55
N GLU A 111 32.48 -10.12 -14.80
CA GLU A 111 33.15 -11.42 -15.02
C GLU A 111 32.79 -12.04 -16.37
N MET A 112 31.49 -12.06 -16.73
CA MET A 112 31.04 -12.53 -18.04
C MET A 112 31.67 -11.73 -19.19
N ASN A 113 31.80 -10.43 -19.06
CA ASN A 113 32.41 -9.57 -20.08
C ASN A 113 33.94 -9.76 -20.15
N SER A 114 34.60 -10.05 -19.04
CA SER A 114 36.05 -10.31 -19.01
C SER A 114 36.40 -11.70 -19.55
N SER A 115 35.57 -12.71 -19.28
CA SER A 115 35.77 -14.09 -19.75
C SER A 115 35.54 -14.25 -21.26
N GLN A 116 34.75 -13.38 -21.89
CA GLN A 116 34.63 -13.34 -23.37
C GLN A 116 35.91 -12.90 -24.08
N GLY A 117 36.86 -12.27 -23.37
CA GLY A 117 38.16 -11.86 -23.89
C GLY A 117 39.33 -12.85 -23.61
N GLY A 118 39.09 -13.88 -22.78
CA GLY A 118 40.15 -14.80 -22.34
C GLY A 118 40.16 -16.12 -23.13
N LEU A 119 41.31 -16.44 -23.75
CA LEU A 119 41.55 -17.61 -24.56
C LEU A 119 41.68 -18.91 -23.73
N PHE A 120 41.56 -18.88 -22.41
CA PHE A 120 41.64 -19.98 -21.50
C PHE A 120 40.32 -20.06 -20.69
N GLY A 121 39.41 -20.90 -21.19
CA GLY A 121 38.17 -21.22 -20.51
C GLY A 121 38.42 -21.98 -19.21
N ASP A 122 38.60 -21.25 -18.13
CA ASP A 122 38.31 -21.78 -16.81
C ASP A 122 36.81 -21.57 -16.58
N ALA A 123 36.07 -22.65 -16.34
CA ALA A 123 34.67 -22.59 -16.04
C ALA A 123 34.57 -21.83 -14.69
N GLY A 124 34.29 -20.54 -14.76
CA GLY A 124 34.25 -19.68 -13.61
C GLY A 124 33.33 -20.26 -12.54
N GLU A 125 33.86 -20.46 -11.35
CA GLU A 125 33.05 -20.76 -10.17
C GLU A 125 31.98 -19.69 -10.05
N ASP A 126 30.70 -20.07 -10.05
CA ASP A 126 29.59 -19.16 -9.84
C ASP A 126 29.86 -18.29 -8.59
N LEU A 127 29.87 -16.98 -8.74
CA LEU A 127 30.04 -16.06 -7.62
C LEU A 127 29.07 -16.43 -6.50
N PRO A 128 29.52 -16.52 -5.24
CA PRO A 128 28.66 -16.88 -4.15
C PRO A 128 27.53 -15.86 -4.00
N ALA A 129 26.30 -16.36 -3.85
CA ALA A 129 25.12 -15.52 -3.68
C ALA A 129 25.25 -14.62 -2.43
N PRO A 130 24.86 -13.37 -2.48
CA PRO A 130 24.92 -12.47 -1.34
C PRO A 130 23.95 -12.90 -0.23
N ARG A 131 24.32 -12.68 1.02
CA ARG A 131 23.40 -12.85 2.14
C ARG A 131 22.42 -11.69 2.16
N LEU A 132 21.13 -12.00 2.09
CA LEU A 132 20.07 -11.02 2.13
C LEU A 132 19.52 -10.84 3.57
N PRO A 133 19.16 -9.62 4.00
CA PRO A 133 18.51 -9.38 5.27
C PRO A 133 17.15 -10.09 5.35
N MET A 134 16.63 -10.30 6.55
CA MET A 134 15.35 -10.95 6.81
C MET A 134 14.49 -10.10 7.74
N PRO A 135 14.14 -8.85 7.39
CA PRO A 135 13.27 -8.01 8.19
C PRO A 135 11.82 -8.52 8.15
N GLU A 136 11.00 -8.14 9.13
CA GLU A 136 9.55 -8.22 8.97
C GLU A 136 9.10 -7.31 7.82
N ASP A 137 8.08 -7.76 7.06
CA ASP A 137 7.57 -6.99 5.92
C ASP A 137 6.87 -5.70 6.37
N TRP A 138 6.70 -4.78 5.43
CA TRP A 138 5.89 -3.58 5.63
C TRP A 138 4.48 -3.95 6.08
N LEU A 139 3.92 -3.14 6.97
CA LEU A 139 2.51 -3.22 7.32
C LEU A 139 1.62 -3.06 6.08
N PRO A 140 0.41 -3.62 6.05
CA PRO A 140 -0.50 -3.50 4.90
C PRO A 140 -0.69 -2.05 4.43
N ILE A 141 -0.85 -1.11 5.37
CA ILE A 141 -0.99 0.31 5.04
C ILE A 141 0.31 0.92 4.49
N GLU A 142 1.46 0.47 4.96
CA GLU A 142 2.77 0.89 4.42
C GLU A 142 2.95 0.35 3.01
N ARG A 143 2.61 -0.94 2.76
CA ARG A 143 2.65 -1.52 1.41
C ARG A 143 1.79 -0.73 0.43
N LEU A 144 0.57 -0.34 0.81
CA LEU A 144 -0.29 0.51 -0.01
C LEU A 144 0.32 1.90 -0.24
N THR A 145 0.95 2.48 0.78
CA THR A 145 1.64 3.77 0.67
C THR A 145 2.83 3.69 -0.30
N GLU A 146 3.62 2.63 -0.22
CA GLU A 146 4.76 2.39 -1.10
C GLU A 146 4.29 2.10 -2.55
N GLU A 147 3.24 1.31 -2.71
CA GLU A 147 2.59 1.07 -4.00
C GLU A 147 2.10 2.38 -4.64
N HIS A 148 1.44 3.23 -3.87
CA HIS A 148 0.98 4.53 -4.35
C HIS A 148 2.15 5.44 -4.79
N LYS A 149 3.30 5.40 -4.10
CA LYS A 149 4.50 6.14 -4.51
C LYS A 149 5.00 5.68 -5.88
N ALA A 150 4.94 4.39 -6.16
CA ALA A 150 5.42 3.80 -7.40
C ALA A 150 4.43 3.93 -8.56
N ILE A 151 3.14 3.72 -8.31
CA ILE A 151 2.08 3.67 -9.32
C ILE A 151 1.43 5.05 -9.50
N GLY A 152 1.11 5.71 -8.40
CA GLY A 152 0.40 6.99 -8.36
C GLY A 152 -1.07 6.89 -7.98
N PHE A 153 -1.56 5.69 -7.80
CA PHE A 153 -2.88 5.36 -7.26
C PHE A 153 -2.82 4.01 -6.54
N TYR A 154 -3.84 3.70 -5.76
CA TYR A 154 -3.97 2.45 -5.06
C TYR A 154 -4.50 1.37 -6.00
N LEU A 155 -3.73 0.32 -6.24
CA LEU A 155 -4.07 -0.77 -7.17
C LEU A 155 -4.54 -2.03 -6.45
N SER A 156 -3.78 -2.50 -5.46
CA SER A 156 -4.04 -3.76 -4.76
C SER A 156 -5.14 -3.66 -3.69
N GLY A 157 -5.35 -2.48 -3.14
CA GLY A 157 -6.35 -2.20 -2.10
C GLY A 157 -6.45 -0.71 -1.85
N HIS A 158 -7.24 -0.28 -0.88
CA HIS A 158 -7.38 1.14 -0.52
C HIS A 158 -7.21 1.34 1.00
N PRO A 159 -6.56 2.45 1.47
CA PRO A 159 -6.39 2.71 2.91
C PRO A 159 -7.68 2.78 3.72
N LEU A 160 -8.83 2.96 3.06
CA LEU A 160 -10.14 2.99 3.70
C LEU A 160 -10.84 1.62 3.71
N ASP A 161 -10.30 0.57 3.09
CA ASP A 161 -10.97 -0.73 3.00
C ASP A 161 -11.33 -1.30 4.38
N ASP A 162 -10.41 -1.23 5.33
CA ASP A 162 -10.64 -1.67 6.71
C ASP A 162 -11.70 -0.82 7.45
N TYR A 163 -11.91 0.41 7.01
CA TYR A 163 -12.89 1.34 7.61
C TYR A 163 -14.29 1.22 7.01
N MET A 164 -14.45 0.59 5.83
CA MET A 164 -15.71 0.64 5.07
C MET A 164 -16.92 0.16 5.86
N GLY A 165 -16.78 -0.88 6.69
CA GLY A 165 -17.86 -1.36 7.56
C GLY A 165 -18.31 -0.30 8.58
N ALA A 166 -17.36 0.37 9.23
CA ALA A 166 -17.61 1.41 10.22
C ALA A 166 -18.16 2.69 9.57
N LEU A 167 -17.61 3.09 8.42
CA LEU A 167 -18.09 4.25 7.65
C LEU A 167 -19.56 4.07 7.23
N LYS A 168 -19.92 2.89 6.74
CA LYS A 168 -21.29 2.58 6.35
C LYS A 168 -22.27 2.64 7.54
N ARG A 169 -21.89 2.11 8.72
CA ARG A 169 -22.71 2.24 9.95
C ARG A 169 -22.96 3.69 10.37
N LYS A 170 -22.02 4.58 10.08
CA LYS A 170 -22.11 6.04 10.38
C LYS A 170 -22.76 6.85 9.25
N ASN A 171 -23.33 6.19 8.22
CA ASN A 171 -23.88 6.83 7.03
C ASN A 171 -22.90 7.78 6.32
N ILE A 172 -21.61 7.42 6.32
CA ILE A 172 -20.57 8.13 5.56
C ILE A 172 -20.52 7.47 4.19
N LEU A 173 -20.77 8.28 3.15
CA LEU A 173 -20.95 7.81 1.78
C LEU A 173 -19.61 7.61 1.08
N THR A 174 -19.59 6.71 0.12
CA THR A 174 -18.55 6.66 -0.91
C THR A 174 -18.77 7.73 -1.97
N LEU A 175 -17.75 8.01 -2.76
CA LEU A 175 -17.87 8.93 -3.91
C LEU A 175 -19.02 8.51 -4.82
N HIS A 176 -19.09 7.23 -5.18
CA HIS A 176 -20.13 6.71 -6.06
C HIS A 176 -21.56 6.91 -5.52
N GLU A 177 -21.77 6.64 -4.23
CA GLU A 177 -23.05 6.88 -3.57
C GLU A 177 -23.39 8.37 -3.51
N LEU A 178 -22.38 9.22 -3.31
CA LEU A 178 -22.55 10.68 -3.34
C LEU A 178 -22.93 11.19 -4.72
N GLU A 179 -22.26 10.72 -5.78
CA GLU A 179 -22.56 11.06 -7.18
C GLU A 179 -24.01 10.76 -7.52
N GLN A 180 -24.51 9.58 -7.11
CA GLN A 180 -25.89 9.20 -7.33
C GLN A 180 -26.89 10.12 -6.60
N LYS A 181 -26.61 10.45 -5.35
CA LYS A 181 -27.49 11.31 -4.54
C LYS A 181 -27.49 12.77 -4.99
N ALA A 182 -26.35 13.26 -5.46
CA ALA A 182 -26.18 14.66 -5.88
C ALA A 182 -26.86 14.97 -7.22
N GLN A 183 -27.24 13.97 -8.02
CA GLN A 183 -28.04 14.16 -9.24
C GLN A 183 -29.39 14.82 -8.99
N GLY A 184 -29.94 14.66 -7.79
CA GLY A 184 -31.20 15.29 -7.37
C GLY A 184 -31.06 16.76 -6.95
N GLY A 185 -29.90 17.36 -7.04
CA GLY A 185 -29.60 18.74 -6.66
C GLY A 185 -28.57 18.86 -5.54
N LYS A 186 -28.42 20.08 -5.00
CA LYS A 186 -27.47 20.39 -3.96
C LYS A 186 -27.77 19.64 -2.65
N ILE A 187 -26.80 18.92 -2.12
CA ILE A 187 -26.92 18.17 -0.87
C ILE A 187 -25.75 18.42 0.08
N ILE A 188 -25.99 18.20 1.37
CA ILE A 188 -24.91 18.13 2.37
C ILE A 188 -24.77 16.68 2.79
N ALA A 189 -23.55 16.15 2.70
CA ALA A 189 -23.26 14.75 3.00
C ALA A 189 -21.92 14.58 3.73
N LYS A 190 -21.76 13.44 4.38
CA LYS A 190 -20.46 13.01 4.91
C LYS A 190 -19.84 12.00 3.95
N ILE A 191 -18.57 12.20 3.62
CA ILE A 191 -17.76 11.32 2.79
C ILE A 191 -16.42 11.06 3.48
N ALA A 192 -15.71 10.02 3.07
CA ALA A 192 -14.36 9.74 3.56
C ALA A 192 -13.40 9.59 2.38
N GLY A 193 -12.14 9.99 2.58
CA GLY A 193 -11.10 9.85 1.56
C GLY A 193 -9.71 9.80 2.16
N SER A 194 -8.79 9.18 1.42
CA SER A 194 -7.35 9.29 1.62
C SER A 194 -6.80 10.44 0.80
N VAL A 195 -6.08 11.36 1.43
CA VAL A 195 -5.54 12.55 0.76
C VAL A 195 -4.37 12.16 -0.14
N SER A 196 -4.50 12.38 -1.44
CA SER A 196 -3.46 12.10 -2.44
C SER A 196 -2.73 13.35 -2.93
N GLY A 197 -3.32 14.54 -2.74
CA GLY A 197 -2.71 15.81 -3.14
C GLY A 197 -3.37 17.01 -2.46
N LYS A 198 -2.60 18.11 -2.33
CA LYS A 198 -3.08 19.38 -1.78
C LYS A 198 -2.42 20.54 -2.51
N GLN A 199 -3.21 21.46 -3.01
CA GLN A 199 -2.72 22.68 -3.66
C GLN A 199 -3.33 23.92 -3.00
N VAL A 200 -2.52 24.71 -2.33
CA VAL A 200 -2.94 25.97 -1.72
C VAL A 200 -2.77 27.10 -2.73
N ARG A 201 -3.80 27.93 -2.87
CA ARG A 201 -3.81 29.10 -3.75
C ARG A 201 -4.26 30.35 -3.00
N LYS A 202 -4.02 31.52 -3.59
CA LYS A 202 -4.55 32.82 -3.12
C LYS A 202 -5.60 33.31 -4.10
N SER A 203 -6.74 33.77 -3.58
CA SER A 203 -7.77 34.43 -4.38
C SER A 203 -7.32 35.85 -4.76
N ALA A 204 -8.02 36.49 -5.72
CA ALA A 204 -7.79 37.88 -6.08
C ALA A 204 -7.93 38.85 -4.90
N LYS A 205 -8.69 38.49 -3.85
CA LYS A 205 -8.86 39.24 -2.61
C LYS A 205 -7.80 38.93 -1.55
N GLY A 206 -6.78 38.11 -1.86
CA GLY A 206 -5.71 37.73 -0.96
C GLY A 206 -6.02 36.55 -0.01
N ASN A 207 -7.26 36.10 0.05
CA ASN A 207 -7.65 34.99 0.91
C ASN A 207 -7.05 33.66 0.41
N ARG A 208 -6.52 32.83 1.32
CA ARG A 208 -6.00 31.51 1.01
C ARG A 208 -7.16 30.52 0.87
N PHE A 209 -7.10 29.66 -0.12
CA PHE A 209 -7.99 28.52 -0.29
C PHE A 209 -7.18 27.33 -0.82
N ALA A 210 -7.71 26.13 -0.74
CA ALA A 210 -7.01 24.97 -1.24
C ALA A 210 -7.94 24.07 -2.06
N PHE A 211 -7.33 23.36 -3.03
CA PHE A 211 -7.88 22.16 -3.62
C PHE A 211 -7.17 20.96 -2.99
N ALA A 212 -7.92 20.00 -2.52
CA ALA A 212 -7.38 18.72 -2.09
C ALA A 212 -7.91 17.61 -2.96
N GLN A 213 -7.00 16.75 -3.42
CA GLN A 213 -7.33 15.52 -4.14
C GLN A 213 -7.41 14.40 -3.14
N LEU A 214 -8.50 13.65 -3.19
CA LEU A 214 -8.76 12.51 -2.32
C LEU A 214 -9.15 11.30 -3.18
N THR A 215 -8.97 10.14 -2.59
CA THR A 215 -9.43 8.87 -3.16
C THR A 215 -10.24 8.11 -2.14
N ASP A 216 -11.21 7.34 -2.61
CA ASP A 216 -11.87 6.28 -1.88
C ASP A 216 -11.86 4.98 -2.71
N PRO A 217 -12.33 3.83 -2.20
CA PRO A 217 -12.34 2.58 -2.99
C PRO A 217 -13.10 2.67 -4.31
N THR A 218 -13.98 3.67 -4.50
CA THR A 218 -14.82 3.82 -5.69
C THR A 218 -14.26 4.81 -6.72
N GLY A 219 -13.31 5.69 -6.32
CA GLY A 219 -12.70 6.62 -7.25
C GLY A 219 -11.89 7.75 -6.61
N ALA A 220 -11.44 8.68 -7.46
CA ALA A 220 -10.74 9.89 -7.07
C ALA A 220 -11.64 11.11 -7.26
N TYR A 221 -11.50 12.09 -6.38
CA TYR A 221 -12.27 13.34 -6.41
C TYR A 221 -11.48 14.51 -5.85
N GLU A 222 -11.89 15.70 -6.22
CA GLU A 222 -11.30 16.94 -5.72
C GLU A 222 -12.31 17.70 -4.86
N VAL A 223 -11.84 18.26 -3.76
CA VAL A 223 -12.64 19.12 -2.90
C VAL A 223 -12.05 20.50 -2.82
N THR A 224 -12.92 21.52 -2.73
CA THR A 224 -12.54 22.90 -2.50
C THR A 224 -12.64 23.22 -1.00
N ILE A 225 -11.60 23.85 -0.46
CA ILE A 225 -11.47 24.20 0.95
C ILE A 225 -11.26 25.72 1.04
N PHE A 226 -12.23 26.46 1.53
CA PHE A 226 -12.08 27.90 1.73
C PHE A 226 -11.27 28.26 2.99
N SER A 227 -10.90 29.53 3.09
CA SER A 227 -9.96 30.06 4.08
C SER A 227 -10.29 29.69 5.52
N ASP A 228 -11.54 29.83 5.92
CA ASP A 228 -12.03 29.56 7.27
C ASP A 228 -11.92 28.07 7.66
N VAL A 229 -12.21 27.19 6.71
CA VAL A 229 -12.07 25.74 6.87
C VAL A 229 -10.61 25.33 6.80
N LEU A 230 -9.83 25.95 5.88
CA LEU A 230 -8.41 25.66 5.73
C LEU A 230 -7.61 26.05 6.99
N GLU A 231 -7.97 27.16 7.64
CA GLU A 231 -7.34 27.58 8.89
C GLU A 231 -7.63 26.62 10.06
N LYS A 232 -8.88 26.14 10.16
CA LYS A 232 -9.30 25.24 11.24
C LYS A 232 -8.89 23.80 11.06
N PHE A 233 -8.89 23.30 9.84
CA PHE A 233 -8.78 21.87 9.53
C PHE A 233 -7.65 21.54 8.55
N GLY A 234 -6.80 22.51 8.19
CA GLY A 234 -5.79 22.39 7.15
C GLY A 234 -4.81 21.22 7.34
N ASP A 235 -4.50 20.89 8.59
CA ASP A 235 -3.60 19.80 8.95
C ASP A 235 -4.18 18.40 8.62
N ASN A 236 -5.51 18.29 8.51
CA ASN A 236 -6.13 17.03 8.11
C ASN A 236 -5.91 16.70 6.64
N PHE A 237 -5.51 17.66 5.83
CA PHE A 237 -5.32 17.48 4.38
C PHE A 237 -3.85 17.28 3.97
N ASP A 238 -3.01 16.77 4.86
CA ASP A 238 -1.68 16.33 4.47
C ASP A 238 -1.75 15.00 3.70
N ILE A 239 -0.87 14.84 2.73
CA ILE A 239 -0.85 13.65 1.85
C ILE A 239 -0.67 12.39 2.70
N GLY A 240 -1.48 11.37 2.40
CA GLY A 240 -1.50 10.09 3.10
C GLY A 240 -2.45 10.03 4.30
N LYS A 241 -3.03 11.15 4.75
CA LYS A 241 -4.03 11.14 5.84
C LYS A 241 -5.39 10.64 5.34
N ASN A 242 -6.04 9.84 6.18
CA ASN A 242 -7.42 9.39 5.98
C ASN A 242 -8.37 10.32 6.75
N VAL A 243 -9.30 10.93 6.03
CA VAL A 243 -10.19 11.95 6.59
C VAL A 243 -11.65 11.68 6.27
N THR A 244 -12.50 12.08 7.19
CA THR A 244 -13.95 12.23 6.97
C THR A 244 -14.28 13.69 6.81
N LEU A 245 -15.02 13.99 5.77
CA LEU A 245 -15.42 15.35 5.39
C LEU A 245 -16.93 15.51 5.46
N THR A 246 -17.41 16.64 5.97
CA THR A 246 -18.75 17.11 5.66
C THR A 246 -18.63 18.02 4.46
N VAL A 247 -19.27 17.67 3.36
CA VAL A 247 -19.21 18.41 2.11
C VAL A 247 -20.59 18.89 1.68
N GLU A 248 -20.60 20.03 1.03
CA GLU A 248 -21.70 20.47 0.19
C GLU A 248 -21.40 20.02 -1.22
N ALA A 249 -22.25 19.15 -1.76
CA ALA A 249 -22.11 18.58 -3.09
C ALA A 249 -23.16 19.18 -4.03
N ASN A 250 -22.73 19.57 -5.21
CA ASN A 250 -23.60 20.06 -6.29
C ASN A 250 -23.06 19.57 -7.62
N VAL A 251 -23.94 19.13 -8.52
CA VAL A 251 -23.59 18.80 -9.90
C VAL A 251 -23.88 20.03 -10.77
N ASP A 252 -22.85 20.54 -11.42
CA ASP A 252 -22.91 21.66 -12.34
C ASP A 252 -22.23 21.29 -13.66
N ALA A 253 -22.98 21.36 -14.77
CA ALA A 253 -22.51 20.95 -16.09
C ALA A 253 -21.82 19.56 -16.09
N ASP A 254 -22.48 18.54 -15.53
CA ASP A 254 -22.02 17.17 -15.38
C ASP A 254 -20.73 16.99 -14.52
N GLN A 255 -20.30 18.03 -13.82
CA GLN A 255 -19.18 17.97 -12.90
C GLN A 255 -19.64 18.04 -11.44
N LEU A 256 -19.20 17.08 -10.65
CA LEU A 256 -19.43 17.09 -9.20
C LEU A 256 -18.51 18.12 -8.54
N LYS A 257 -19.09 19.18 -7.97
CA LYS A 257 -18.37 20.17 -7.18
C LYS A 257 -18.58 19.89 -5.70
N LEU A 258 -17.47 19.76 -4.97
CA LEU A 258 -17.46 19.43 -3.55
C LEU A 258 -16.82 20.59 -2.75
N LEU A 259 -17.59 21.18 -1.84
CA LEU A 259 -17.13 22.22 -0.96
C LEU A 259 -17.07 21.69 0.48
N VAL A 260 -15.90 21.71 1.09
CA VAL A 260 -15.70 21.25 2.47
C VAL A 260 -16.28 22.23 3.47
N ARG A 261 -17.08 21.72 4.41
CA ARG A 261 -17.61 22.43 5.56
C ARG A 261 -16.85 22.12 6.85
N SER A 262 -16.43 20.85 7.01
CA SER A 262 -15.60 20.39 8.11
C SER A 262 -14.81 19.15 7.73
N ALA A 263 -13.72 18.91 8.44
CA ALA A 263 -12.86 17.73 8.26
C ALA A 263 -12.40 17.22 9.63
N GLN A 264 -12.26 15.90 9.74
CA GLN A 264 -11.66 15.25 10.90
C GLN A 264 -10.98 13.93 10.49
N PRO A 265 -10.00 13.43 11.24
CA PRO A 265 -9.42 12.12 10.97
C PRO A 265 -10.49 11.03 10.94
N VAL A 266 -10.34 10.05 10.05
CA VAL A 266 -11.31 8.96 9.92
C VAL A 266 -11.45 8.16 11.21
N ASP A 267 -10.35 7.94 11.94
CA ASP A 267 -10.34 7.24 13.22
C ASP A 267 -11.27 7.89 14.26
N VAL A 268 -11.27 9.22 14.31
CA VAL A 268 -12.17 9.97 15.21
C VAL A 268 -13.63 9.79 14.80
N SER A 269 -13.89 9.71 13.50
CA SER A 269 -15.26 9.58 12.96
C SER A 269 -15.87 8.22 13.22
N VAL A 270 -15.04 7.17 13.18
CA VAL A 270 -15.50 5.77 13.31
C VAL A 270 -15.42 5.25 14.75
N GLN A 271 -14.83 6.01 15.67
CA GLN A 271 -14.83 5.64 17.08
C GLN A 271 -16.28 5.43 17.55
N ASP A 272 -16.62 4.17 17.79
CA ASP A 272 -17.78 3.82 18.59
C ASP A 272 -17.35 3.84 20.06
N ALA A 273 -18.14 4.46 20.92
CA ALA A 273 -17.89 4.47 22.35
C ALA A 273 -17.90 3.05 22.98
N ALA A 274 -18.09 2.04 22.17
CA ALA A 274 -18.29 0.65 22.55
C ALA A 274 -17.25 -0.36 22.05
N ALA A 275 -16.23 0.02 21.27
CA ALA A 275 -15.14 -0.93 20.95
C ALA A 275 -14.24 -1.06 22.17
N MET A 276 -14.46 -2.13 22.97
CA MET A 276 -13.84 -2.25 24.28
C MET A 276 -12.56 -3.10 24.27
N GLY A 277 -12.34 -3.95 23.27
CA GLY A 277 -11.15 -4.81 23.21
C GLY A 277 -11.00 -5.55 21.88
N LEU A 278 -9.82 -6.17 21.69
CA LEU A 278 -9.57 -7.12 20.61
C LEU A 278 -9.24 -8.49 21.19
N LYS A 279 -9.90 -9.53 20.66
CA LYS A 279 -9.59 -10.92 20.91
C LYS A 279 -9.01 -11.53 19.64
N ILE A 280 -7.77 -12.02 19.73
CA ILE A 280 -6.98 -12.47 18.58
C ILE A 280 -6.72 -13.95 18.76
N PHE A 281 -7.20 -14.77 17.85
CA PHE A 281 -6.98 -16.22 17.84
C PHE A 281 -5.75 -16.52 17.02
N VAL A 282 -4.80 -17.26 17.60
CA VAL A 282 -3.50 -17.59 17.01
C VAL A 282 -3.24 -19.09 17.06
N SER A 283 -2.56 -19.60 16.01
CA SER A 283 -2.26 -21.02 15.86
C SER A 283 -0.86 -21.41 16.35
N ASN A 284 0.04 -20.45 16.58
CA ASN A 284 1.43 -20.70 16.92
C ASN A 284 2.05 -19.57 17.76
N GLU A 285 3.22 -19.85 18.35
CA GLU A 285 3.96 -18.90 19.19
C GLU A 285 4.60 -17.76 18.36
N GLU A 286 4.96 -18.02 17.11
CA GLU A 286 5.59 -17.00 16.24
C GLU A 286 4.62 -15.87 15.92
N ALA A 287 3.33 -16.20 15.72
CA ALA A 287 2.29 -15.20 15.58
C ALA A 287 2.18 -14.29 16.80
N VAL A 288 2.32 -14.83 18.01
CA VAL A 288 2.30 -14.02 19.25
C VAL A 288 3.45 -13.01 19.27
N LYS A 289 4.66 -13.41 18.87
CA LYS A 289 5.84 -12.53 18.83
C LYS A 289 5.64 -11.43 17.77
N SER A 290 5.18 -11.78 16.59
CA SER A 290 4.91 -10.83 15.51
C SER A 290 3.81 -9.82 15.88
N ILE A 291 2.73 -10.27 16.53
CA ILE A 291 1.68 -9.40 17.04
C ILE A 291 2.23 -8.43 18.09
N ALA A 292 3.04 -8.92 19.04
CA ALA A 292 3.63 -8.08 20.10
C ALA A 292 4.54 -6.99 19.51
N THR A 293 5.37 -7.33 18.53
CA THR A 293 6.22 -6.37 17.80
C THR A 293 5.37 -5.31 17.11
N ARG A 294 4.37 -5.72 16.34
CA ARG A 294 3.47 -4.81 15.61
C ARG A 294 2.68 -3.89 16.53
N LEU A 295 2.11 -4.41 17.62
CA LEU A 295 1.42 -3.60 18.62
C LEU A 295 2.35 -2.58 19.28
N SER A 296 3.62 -2.96 19.54
CA SER A 296 4.62 -2.05 20.08
C SER A 296 5.00 -0.93 19.13
N GLU A 297 5.17 -1.23 17.84
CA GLU A 297 5.48 -0.23 16.80
C GLU A 297 4.35 0.77 16.61
N ILE A 298 3.13 0.28 16.45
CA ILE A 298 1.94 1.11 16.25
C ILE A 298 1.66 2.01 17.47
N SER A 299 1.94 1.52 18.68
CA SER A 299 1.71 2.29 19.90
C SER A 299 2.64 3.48 20.06
N LYS A 300 3.79 3.53 19.36
CA LYS A 300 4.74 4.66 19.43
C LYS A 300 4.18 5.93 18.80
N ASP A 301 3.41 5.80 17.71
CA ASP A 301 2.93 6.92 16.89
C ASP A 301 1.43 7.19 17.05
N ALA A 302 0.73 6.37 17.84
CA ALA A 302 -0.71 6.50 17.98
C ALA A 302 -1.11 7.53 19.04
N PRO A 303 -2.14 8.37 18.75
CA PRO A 303 -2.71 9.23 19.78
C PRO A 303 -3.27 8.40 20.93
N GLN A 304 -3.02 8.81 22.17
CA GLN A 304 -3.44 8.12 23.42
C GLN A 304 -4.97 8.03 23.61
N ARG A 305 -5.75 8.15 22.55
CA ARG A 305 -7.21 8.09 22.58
C ARG A 305 -7.68 6.72 22.07
N ALA A 306 -8.69 6.16 22.70
CA ALA A 306 -9.30 4.87 22.41
C ALA A 306 -8.33 3.68 22.58
N LEU A 307 -7.70 3.59 23.74
CA LEU A 307 -6.94 2.43 24.14
C LEU A 307 -7.90 1.36 24.68
N GLY A 308 -7.68 0.10 24.28
CA GLY A 308 -8.44 -1.03 24.80
C GLY A 308 -7.55 -2.26 25.04
N PRO A 309 -8.04 -3.24 25.81
CA PRO A 309 -7.35 -4.47 26.09
C PRO A 309 -7.22 -5.35 24.85
N VAL A 310 -6.13 -6.10 24.77
CA VAL A 310 -5.91 -7.12 23.75
C VAL A 310 -5.75 -8.48 24.43
N HIS A 311 -6.56 -9.43 24.02
CA HIS A 311 -6.53 -10.81 24.44
C HIS A 311 -6.00 -11.69 23.31
N LEU A 312 -5.05 -12.53 23.58
CA LEU A 312 -4.53 -13.53 22.64
C LEU A 312 -5.12 -14.89 23.06
N VAL A 313 -5.69 -15.62 22.13
CA VAL A 313 -6.18 -16.98 22.34
C VAL A 313 -5.35 -17.93 21.51
N LEU A 314 -4.50 -18.69 22.16
CA LEU A 314 -3.68 -19.72 21.51
C LEU A 314 -4.48 -21.01 21.42
N SER A 315 -4.72 -21.46 20.18
CA SER A 315 -5.31 -22.75 19.86
C SER A 315 -4.25 -23.60 19.15
N HIS A 316 -3.77 -24.64 19.82
CA HIS A 316 -2.75 -25.54 19.27
C HIS A 316 -3.14 -26.99 19.56
N PRO A 317 -2.93 -27.95 18.60
CA PRO A 317 -3.33 -29.35 18.78
C PRO A 317 -2.73 -30.07 19.98
N GLU A 318 -1.57 -29.61 20.46
CA GLU A 318 -0.88 -30.20 21.61
C GLU A 318 -1.38 -29.66 22.97
N LEU A 319 -2.23 -28.63 22.95
CA LEU A 319 -2.79 -28.07 24.17
C LEU A 319 -4.13 -28.75 24.52
N PRO A 320 -4.42 -28.98 25.80
CA PRO A 320 -5.68 -29.60 26.24
C PRO A 320 -6.92 -28.70 26.02
N GLY A 321 -6.72 -27.47 25.56
CA GLY A 321 -7.75 -26.48 25.28
C GLY A 321 -7.11 -25.14 24.86
N GLU A 322 -7.96 -24.17 24.62
CA GLU A 322 -7.52 -22.80 24.29
C GLU A 322 -6.90 -22.11 25.52
N VAL A 323 -5.78 -21.44 25.30
CA VAL A 323 -5.10 -20.65 26.32
C VAL A 323 -5.31 -19.16 26.03
N GLU A 324 -6.04 -18.48 26.91
CA GLU A 324 -6.25 -17.03 26.79
C GLU A 324 -5.21 -16.25 27.60
N ILE A 325 -4.55 -15.32 26.93
CA ILE A 325 -3.50 -14.44 27.48
C ILE A 325 -4.00 -13.00 27.35
N VAL A 326 -4.20 -12.33 28.47
CA VAL A 326 -4.54 -10.90 28.50
C VAL A 326 -3.27 -10.08 28.55
N LEU A 327 -3.05 -9.22 27.54
CA LEU A 327 -1.90 -8.35 27.52
C LEU A 327 -2.01 -7.27 28.61
N LYS A 328 -0.90 -6.97 29.30
CA LYS A 328 -0.89 -6.03 30.43
C LYS A 328 -1.17 -4.57 30.01
N ASN A 329 -0.82 -4.23 28.80
CA ASN A 329 -0.98 -2.86 28.28
C ASN A 329 -2.29 -2.75 27.49
N SER A 330 -2.85 -1.54 27.47
CA SER A 330 -3.91 -1.17 26.54
C SER A 330 -3.29 -0.63 25.26
N TYR A 331 -3.90 -0.96 24.12
CA TYR A 331 -3.40 -0.62 22.80
C TYR A 331 -4.43 0.22 22.03
N PRO A 332 -3.99 1.07 21.08
CA PRO A 332 -4.91 1.77 20.22
C PRO A 332 -5.74 0.75 19.41
N LEU A 333 -7.06 0.83 19.52
CA LEU A 333 -7.97 -0.07 18.80
C LEU A 333 -8.64 0.70 17.67
N ASN A 334 -8.13 0.54 16.45
CA ASN A 334 -8.73 1.09 15.25
C ASN A 334 -8.80 0.02 14.14
N PRO A 335 -9.62 0.21 13.10
CA PRO A 335 -9.75 -0.74 12.01
C PRO A 335 -8.44 -1.10 11.31
N GLN A 336 -7.50 -0.16 11.18
CA GLN A 336 -6.18 -0.43 10.58
C GLN A 336 -5.35 -1.41 11.41
N ILE A 337 -5.35 -1.27 12.73
CA ILE A 337 -4.65 -2.19 13.63
C ILE A 337 -5.26 -3.58 13.54
N LYS A 338 -6.59 -3.66 13.54
CA LYS A 338 -7.30 -4.92 13.33
C LYS A 338 -6.93 -5.55 11.98
N GLY A 339 -6.91 -4.76 10.90
CA GLY A 339 -6.48 -5.20 9.58
C GLY A 339 -5.03 -5.67 9.56
N ALA A 340 -4.11 -4.91 10.17
CA ALA A 340 -2.69 -5.26 10.26
C ALA A 340 -2.45 -6.58 11.03
N ILE A 341 -3.17 -6.79 12.12
CA ILE A 341 -3.07 -8.02 12.92
C ILE A 341 -3.64 -9.21 12.16
N LYS A 342 -4.75 -9.04 11.45
CA LYS A 342 -5.40 -10.12 10.68
C LYS A 342 -4.50 -10.70 9.58
N HIS A 343 -3.52 -9.94 9.09
CA HIS A 343 -2.57 -10.39 8.07
C HIS A 343 -1.27 -10.98 8.64
N VAL A 344 -1.16 -11.16 9.96
CA VAL A 344 -0.01 -11.84 10.56
C VAL A 344 -0.16 -13.35 10.34
N ASP A 345 0.91 -13.98 9.85
CA ASP A 345 0.94 -15.42 9.68
C ASP A 345 0.66 -16.14 11.01
N GLY A 346 -0.25 -17.10 10.99
CA GLY A 346 -0.68 -17.83 12.19
C GLY A 346 -1.81 -17.15 12.97
N VAL A 347 -2.31 -15.98 12.55
CA VAL A 347 -3.56 -15.42 13.07
C VAL A 347 -4.74 -16.10 12.38
N LEU A 348 -5.64 -16.68 13.17
CA LEU A 348 -6.83 -17.39 12.70
C LEU A 348 -8.02 -16.44 12.58
N GLU A 349 -8.24 -15.61 13.60
CA GLU A 349 -9.37 -14.69 13.65
C GLU A 349 -9.07 -13.49 14.55
N VAL A 350 -9.68 -12.34 14.27
CA VAL A 350 -9.63 -11.14 15.11
C VAL A 350 -11.05 -10.64 15.36
N MET A 351 -11.49 -10.69 16.61
CA MET A 351 -12.82 -10.27 17.06
C MET A 351 -12.75 -9.02 17.93
N GLU A 352 -13.77 -8.18 17.85
CA GLU A 352 -14.01 -7.05 18.78
C GLU A 352 -14.97 -7.53 19.89
N PHE A 353 -14.74 -7.07 21.13
CA PHE A 353 -15.62 -7.35 22.27
C PHE A 353 -15.83 -6.14 23.15
#